data_90928909007d2ab64cc8b8462e73e92a
#
_entry.id   90928909007d2ab64cc8b8462e73e92a
#
_cell.length_a   1.000
_cell.length_b   1.000
_cell.length_c   1.000
_cell.angle_alpha   90.00
_cell.angle_beta   90.00
_cell.angle_gamma   90.00
#
_symmetry.space_group_name_H-M   'P 1'
#
loop_
_entity.id
_entity.type
_entity.pdbx_description
1 polymer ?
#
loop_
_entity_poly.entity_id
_entity_poly.type
_entity_poly.pdbx_seq_one_letter_code
_entity_poly.pdbx_strand_id
1 'polypeptide(L)'
;MSDDKATKKPTDTYFILKRGTLVLLRPWARFYVQGAENVPKEGAVLYVSNHTSYLDPVAIGNVSPRRVVFMGKAELFHNKILNWLLRGVDGFPVKRGEADMTAFKTALSFLKEGRVVCIFPEGTRQDSEEELGTPGPGAAVFAIKTGCTVVPVFVSGASGVLGKTHGLRRGKITVAFGEPFTIPRTADRDVAGEELMAAVARTREFWRGKPAERVGVFSPMPPP
;
A
#
# COMPACT_ATOMS: atom_id res chain seq x y z
N MET A 1 35.72 -9.43 15.62
CA MET A 1 34.74 -10.53 15.55
C MET A 1 33.53 -9.98 14.79
N SER A 2 33.47 -10.27 13.53
CA SER A 2 32.48 -9.80 12.57
C SER A 2 31.22 -10.64 12.72
N ASP A 3 30.13 -10.04 13.21
CA ASP A 3 28.80 -10.63 13.16
C ASP A 3 28.29 -10.59 11.71
N ASP A 4 28.64 -11.63 10.99
CA ASP A 4 28.04 -12.00 9.71
C ASP A 4 26.63 -12.54 9.97
N LYS A 5 25.67 -11.62 10.23
CA LYS A 5 24.25 -11.94 10.13
C LYS A 5 23.89 -12.06 8.66
N ALA A 6 24.22 -13.24 8.11
CA ALA A 6 23.69 -13.71 6.84
C ALA A 6 22.20 -13.39 6.77
N THR A 7 21.83 -12.40 5.95
CA THR A 7 20.47 -12.01 5.65
C THR A 7 19.77 -13.18 4.97
N LYS A 8 19.13 -14.02 5.78
CA LYS A 8 18.23 -15.07 5.31
C LYS A 8 17.21 -14.41 4.37
N LYS A 9 17.19 -14.85 3.11
CA LYS A 9 16.28 -14.32 2.09
C LYS A 9 14.85 -14.29 2.64
N PRO A 10 14.19 -13.13 2.74
CA PRO A 10 12.88 -13.00 3.39
C PRO A 10 11.72 -13.51 2.52
N THR A 11 12.00 -14.31 1.50
CA THR A 11 11.10 -14.66 0.42
C THR A 11 9.89 -15.47 0.88
N ASP A 12 10.09 -16.40 1.78
CA ASP A 12 9.04 -17.38 2.09
C ASP A 12 7.96 -16.84 3.02
N THR A 13 8.33 -16.08 4.05
CA THR A 13 7.38 -15.58 5.06
C THR A 13 6.36 -14.61 4.45
N TYR A 14 6.78 -13.69 3.58
CA TYR A 14 5.88 -12.76 2.92
C TYR A 14 4.80 -13.48 2.12
N PHE A 15 5.19 -14.45 1.31
CA PHE A 15 4.26 -15.18 0.46
C PHE A 15 3.35 -16.13 1.25
N ILE A 16 3.87 -16.74 2.30
CA ILE A 16 3.06 -17.56 3.22
C ILE A 16 1.99 -16.68 3.88
N LEU A 17 2.35 -15.51 4.40
CA LEU A 17 1.40 -14.58 5.02
C LEU A 17 0.41 -14.02 4.01
N LYS A 18 0.84 -13.67 2.79
CA LYS A 18 -0.04 -13.23 1.70
C LYS A 18 -1.09 -14.30 1.38
N ARG A 19 -0.68 -15.56 1.18
CA ARG A 19 -1.63 -16.67 0.97
C ARG A 19 -2.49 -16.94 2.20
N GLY A 20 -1.91 -16.90 3.38
CA GLY A 20 -2.62 -17.07 4.64
C GLY A 20 -3.75 -16.05 4.81
N THR A 21 -3.51 -14.77 4.49
CA THR A 21 -4.55 -13.73 4.56
C THR A 21 -5.65 -13.95 3.52
N LEU A 22 -5.33 -14.40 2.31
CA LEU A 22 -6.34 -14.74 1.29
C LEU A 22 -7.24 -15.89 1.74
N VAL A 23 -6.66 -16.95 2.33
CA VAL A 23 -7.42 -18.09 2.86
C VAL A 23 -8.27 -17.67 4.05
N LEU A 24 -7.68 -16.96 5.02
CA LEU A 24 -8.33 -16.55 6.24
C LEU A 24 -9.51 -15.59 5.97
N LEU A 25 -9.34 -14.65 5.04
CA LEU A 25 -10.37 -13.64 4.74
C LEU A 25 -11.41 -14.12 3.72
N ARG A 26 -11.22 -15.28 3.06
CA ARG A 26 -12.12 -15.83 2.04
C ARG A 26 -13.60 -15.89 2.44
N PRO A 27 -13.98 -16.19 3.69
CA PRO A 27 -15.38 -16.20 4.09
C PRO A 27 -16.05 -14.81 4.02
N TRP A 28 -15.27 -13.73 4.14
CA TRP A 28 -15.78 -12.35 4.21
C TRP A 28 -15.39 -11.51 2.99
N ALA A 29 -14.17 -11.66 2.47
CA ALA A 29 -13.64 -10.79 1.41
C ALA A 29 -13.34 -11.55 0.13
N ARG A 30 -13.81 -11.01 -0.99
CA ARG A 30 -13.42 -11.41 -2.34
C ARG A 30 -12.60 -10.29 -2.95
N PHE A 31 -11.33 -10.59 -3.27
CA PHE A 31 -10.40 -9.60 -3.82
C PHE A 31 -10.43 -9.59 -5.33
N TYR A 32 -10.38 -8.40 -5.90
CA TYR A 32 -10.36 -8.14 -7.34
C TYR A 32 -9.28 -7.10 -7.64
N VAL A 33 -8.74 -7.16 -8.86
CA VAL A 33 -7.69 -6.26 -9.35
C VAL A 33 -8.07 -5.68 -10.71
N GLN A 34 -7.65 -4.43 -10.94
CA GLN A 34 -7.74 -3.72 -12.20
C GLN A 34 -6.41 -3.01 -12.44
N GLY A 35 -5.92 -2.98 -13.69
CA GLY A 35 -4.73 -2.22 -14.06
C GLY A 35 -3.41 -2.74 -13.45
N ALA A 36 -3.30 -4.01 -13.09
CA ALA A 36 -2.07 -4.57 -12.54
C ALA A 36 -0.87 -4.43 -13.50
N GLU A 37 -1.13 -4.38 -14.80
CA GLU A 37 -0.17 -4.12 -15.88
C GLU A 37 0.48 -2.75 -15.81
N ASN A 38 -0.15 -1.77 -15.16
CA ASN A 38 0.39 -0.41 -14.94
C ASN A 38 1.54 -0.38 -13.92
N VAL A 39 1.73 -1.47 -13.18
CA VAL A 39 2.79 -1.53 -12.17
C VAL A 39 4.12 -1.88 -12.84
N PRO A 40 5.15 -1.01 -12.79
CA PRO A 40 6.46 -1.33 -13.31
C PRO A 40 7.03 -2.60 -12.70
N LYS A 41 7.57 -3.50 -13.51
CA LYS A 41 8.13 -4.78 -13.06
C LYS A 41 9.36 -4.61 -12.19
N GLU A 42 10.14 -3.54 -12.41
CA GLU A 42 11.40 -3.25 -11.74
C GLU A 42 11.49 -1.78 -11.33
N GLY A 43 12.50 -1.44 -10.54
CA GLY A 43 12.78 -0.09 -10.08
C GLY A 43 11.92 0.34 -8.89
N ALA A 44 12.23 1.53 -8.37
CA ALA A 44 11.53 2.14 -7.25
C ALA A 44 10.12 2.57 -7.63
N VAL A 45 9.13 2.14 -6.84
CA VAL A 45 7.73 2.54 -7.05
C VAL A 45 7.12 3.02 -5.74
N LEU A 46 6.44 4.16 -5.81
CA LEU A 46 5.63 4.69 -4.73
C LEU A 46 4.15 4.47 -5.06
N TYR A 47 3.51 3.56 -4.33
CA TYR A 47 2.05 3.48 -4.36
C TYR A 47 1.45 4.58 -3.49
N VAL A 48 0.50 5.28 -4.06
CA VAL A 48 -0.26 6.35 -3.39
C VAL A 48 -1.73 5.96 -3.39
N SER A 49 -2.31 5.70 -2.23
CA SER A 49 -3.66 5.13 -2.13
C SER A 49 -4.56 5.91 -1.18
N ASN A 50 -5.87 5.90 -1.46
CA ASN A 50 -6.89 6.26 -0.47
C ASN A 50 -6.88 5.29 0.71
N HIS A 51 -7.42 5.71 1.85
CA HIS A 51 -7.44 4.89 3.07
C HIS A 51 -8.77 4.98 3.80
N THR A 52 -9.53 3.88 3.82
CA THR A 52 -10.85 3.79 4.46
C THR A 52 -10.97 2.63 5.45
N SER A 53 -10.10 1.63 5.34
CA SER A 53 -10.19 0.40 6.14
C SER A 53 -8.82 -0.11 6.59
N TYR A 54 -8.76 -0.87 7.66
CA TYR A 54 -7.59 -1.68 8.00
C TYR A 54 -7.29 -2.77 6.96
N LEU A 55 -8.25 -3.09 6.09
CA LEU A 55 -8.06 -4.06 5.00
C LEU A 55 -7.39 -3.47 3.77
N ASP A 56 -7.25 -2.14 3.63
CA ASP A 56 -6.64 -1.53 2.44
C ASP A 56 -5.21 -2.03 2.21
N PRO A 57 -4.27 -1.98 3.18
CA PRO A 57 -2.92 -2.52 2.97
C PRO A 57 -2.92 -4.03 2.69
N VAL A 58 -3.84 -4.78 3.31
CA VAL A 58 -3.99 -6.21 3.06
C VAL A 58 -4.48 -6.46 1.63
N ALA A 59 -5.46 -5.69 1.15
CA ALA A 59 -5.98 -5.79 -0.21
C ALA A 59 -4.88 -5.48 -1.24
N ILE A 60 -4.21 -4.32 -1.09
CA ILE A 60 -3.10 -3.92 -1.98
C ILE A 60 -2.00 -4.99 -1.98
N GLY A 61 -1.55 -5.45 -0.81
CA GLY A 61 -0.53 -6.48 -0.69
C GLY A 61 -0.92 -7.80 -1.36
N ASN A 62 -2.20 -8.19 -1.26
CA ASN A 62 -2.69 -9.44 -1.86
C ASN A 62 -2.78 -9.41 -3.38
N VAL A 63 -3.11 -8.25 -3.98
CA VAL A 63 -3.32 -8.15 -5.43
C VAL A 63 -2.12 -7.57 -6.17
N SER A 64 -1.23 -6.87 -5.48
CA SER A 64 -0.03 -6.27 -6.10
C SER A 64 0.82 -7.31 -6.82
N PRO A 65 1.25 -7.02 -8.07
CA PRO A 65 2.19 -7.88 -8.81
C PRO A 65 3.62 -7.80 -8.25
N ARG A 66 3.88 -6.91 -7.29
CA ARG A 66 5.17 -6.77 -6.63
C ARG A 66 5.02 -6.78 -5.11
N ARG A 67 6.09 -7.13 -4.42
CA ARG A 67 6.17 -7.07 -2.96
C ARG A 67 6.10 -5.63 -2.47
N VAL A 68 5.18 -5.33 -1.56
CA VAL A 68 4.90 -3.98 -1.10
C VAL A 68 5.31 -3.80 0.35
N VAL A 69 5.99 -2.72 0.63
CA VAL A 69 6.37 -2.26 1.97
C VAL A 69 5.32 -1.29 2.47
N PHE A 70 4.82 -1.47 3.69
CA PHE A 70 3.82 -0.60 4.31
C PHE A 70 4.34 0.08 5.57
N MET A 71 3.93 1.33 5.78
CA MET A 71 4.10 2.04 7.04
C MET A 71 2.92 1.74 7.96
N GLY A 72 3.18 1.13 9.10
CA GLY A 72 2.17 0.83 10.11
C GLY A 72 2.29 1.73 11.33
N LYS A 73 1.16 2.04 11.99
CA LYS A 73 1.15 2.81 13.24
C LYS A 73 2.03 2.12 14.30
N ALA A 74 2.94 2.85 14.95
CA ALA A 74 3.94 2.30 15.88
C ALA A 74 3.33 1.42 16.98
N GLU A 75 2.14 1.77 17.48
CA GLU A 75 1.45 1.03 18.53
C GLU A 75 1.04 -0.40 18.11
N LEU A 76 0.85 -0.64 16.81
CA LEU A 76 0.54 -1.99 16.31
C LEU A 76 1.74 -2.95 16.49
N PHE A 77 2.95 -2.41 16.56
CA PHE A 77 4.16 -3.19 16.74
C PHE A 77 4.47 -3.53 18.22
N HIS A 78 3.73 -2.99 19.17
CA HIS A 78 3.84 -3.36 20.59
C HIS A 78 3.26 -4.75 20.88
N ASN A 79 2.25 -5.17 20.13
CA ASN A 79 1.73 -6.53 20.22
C ASN A 79 2.66 -7.50 19.48
N LYS A 80 3.17 -8.53 20.17
CA LYS A 80 4.16 -9.47 19.61
C LYS A 80 3.68 -10.20 18.36
N ILE A 81 2.41 -10.59 18.31
CA ILE A 81 1.81 -11.30 17.16
C ILE A 81 1.67 -10.36 15.97
N LEU A 82 1.09 -9.16 16.19
CA LEU A 82 0.98 -8.15 15.14
C LEU A 82 2.34 -7.69 14.63
N ASN A 83 3.32 -7.50 15.50
CA ASN A 83 4.69 -7.16 15.11
C ASN A 83 5.30 -8.24 14.21
N TRP A 84 5.15 -9.51 14.56
CA TRP A 84 5.63 -10.61 13.72
C TRP A 84 4.93 -10.64 12.36
N LEU A 85 3.60 -10.49 12.32
CA LEU A 85 2.81 -10.44 11.09
C LEU A 85 3.20 -9.25 10.21
N LEU A 86 3.26 -8.04 10.79
CA LEU A 86 3.56 -6.82 10.06
C LEU A 86 4.99 -6.85 9.49
N ARG A 87 5.97 -7.30 10.28
CA ARG A 87 7.35 -7.45 9.78
C ARG A 87 7.47 -8.54 8.72
N GLY A 88 6.69 -9.61 8.83
CA GLY A 88 6.65 -10.68 7.83
C GLY A 88 6.13 -10.22 6.47
N VAL A 89 5.36 -9.12 6.43
CA VAL A 89 4.91 -8.45 5.19
C VAL A 89 5.67 -7.14 4.94
N ASP A 90 6.90 -7.01 5.43
CA ASP A 90 7.75 -5.83 5.31
C ASP A 90 7.17 -4.53 5.91
N GLY A 91 6.24 -4.66 6.85
CA GLY A 91 5.74 -3.51 7.59
C GLY A 91 6.78 -2.95 8.54
N PHE A 92 6.86 -1.62 8.63
CA PHE A 92 7.69 -0.92 9.60
C PHE A 92 6.91 0.16 10.35
N PRO A 93 7.30 0.47 11.61
CA PRO A 93 6.55 1.40 12.45
C PRO A 93 6.76 2.84 12.02
N VAL A 94 5.70 3.65 12.14
CA VAL A 94 5.73 5.12 12.02
C VAL A 94 4.95 5.75 13.18
N LYS A 95 5.52 6.77 13.79
CA LYS A 95 4.84 7.62 14.76
C LYS A 95 4.02 8.67 14.01
N ARG A 96 2.69 8.57 14.12
CA ARG A 96 1.78 9.53 13.46
C ARG A 96 1.68 10.80 14.30
N GLY A 97 1.49 11.94 13.64
CA GLY A 97 1.36 13.25 14.29
C GLY A 97 2.70 13.95 14.57
N GLU A 98 3.82 13.30 14.35
CA GLU A 98 5.16 13.84 14.46
C GLU A 98 5.93 13.64 13.15
N ALA A 99 6.96 14.46 12.91
CA ALA A 99 7.89 14.26 11.80
C ALA A 99 8.84 13.09 12.12
N ASP A 100 8.37 11.85 11.91
CA ASP A 100 9.17 10.64 12.16
C ASP A 100 10.25 10.47 11.08
N MET A 101 11.41 11.11 11.34
CA MET A 101 12.57 11.07 10.44
C MET A 101 13.15 9.65 10.28
N THR A 102 12.95 8.78 11.26
CA THR A 102 13.42 7.38 11.19
C THR A 102 12.57 6.60 10.21
N ALA A 103 11.25 6.65 10.34
CA ALA A 103 10.32 6.03 9.40
C ALA A 103 10.50 6.59 7.98
N PHE A 104 10.71 7.91 7.86
CA PHE A 104 10.98 8.56 6.59
C PHE A 104 12.25 8.02 5.91
N LYS A 105 13.38 7.98 6.65
CA LYS A 105 14.65 7.43 6.14
C LYS A 105 14.52 5.96 5.76
N THR A 106 13.79 5.17 6.54
CA THR A 106 13.51 3.75 6.26
C THR A 106 12.74 3.58 4.95
N ALA A 107 11.68 4.36 4.73
CA ALA A 107 10.94 4.33 3.45
C ALA A 107 11.82 4.74 2.27
N LEU A 108 12.65 5.78 2.43
CA LEU A 108 13.61 6.20 1.40
C LEU A 108 14.65 5.11 1.09
N SER A 109 15.12 4.34 2.08
CA SER A 109 16.06 3.24 1.81
C SER A 109 15.42 2.15 0.96
N PHE A 110 14.18 1.76 1.27
CA PHE A 110 13.45 0.80 0.45
C PHE A 110 13.23 1.27 -0.99
N LEU A 111 12.90 2.54 -1.20
CA LEU A 111 12.79 3.10 -2.56
C LEU A 111 14.15 3.09 -3.27
N LYS A 112 15.25 3.44 -2.59
CA LYS A 112 16.61 3.37 -3.18
C LYS A 112 17.02 1.93 -3.56
N GLU A 113 16.52 0.93 -2.85
CA GLU A 113 16.70 -0.49 -3.15
C GLU A 113 15.83 -0.97 -4.33
N GLY A 114 15.06 -0.06 -4.98
CA GLY A 114 14.17 -0.41 -6.08
C GLY A 114 12.88 -1.11 -5.63
N ARG A 115 12.51 -1.02 -4.34
CA ARG A 115 11.31 -1.66 -3.81
C ARG A 115 10.05 -0.82 -4.02
N VAL A 116 8.90 -1.43 -3.79
CA VAL A 116 7.61 -0.75 -3.78
C VAL A 116 7.27 -0.34 -2.35
N VAL A 117 7.04 0.95 -2.15
CA VAL A 117 6.55 1.49 -0.88
C VAL A 117 5.14 2.03 -1.09
N CYS A 118 4.20 1.67 -0.21
CA CYS A 118 2.85 2.19 -0.23
C CYS A 118 2.66 3.22 0.87
N ILE A 119 2.11 4.37 0.49
CA ILE A 119 1.69 5.42 1.42
C ILE A 119 0.20 5.72 1.27
N PHE A 120 -0.39 6.17 2.37
CA PHE A 120 -1.73 6.74 2.42
C PHE A 120 -1.57 8.24 2.73
N PRO A 121 -1.62 9.11 1.71
CA PRO A 121 -1.34 10.54 1.89
C PRO A 121 -2.21 11.23 2.93
N GLU A 122 -3.42 10.76 3.10
CA GLU A 122 -4.39 11.27 4.06
C GLU A 122 -3.94 11.13 5.54
N GLY A 123 -2.94 10.27 5.81
CA GLY A 123 -2.39 10.02 7.15
C GLY A 123 -3.34 9.34 8.13
N THR A 124 -4.63 9.30 7.84
CA THR A 124 -5.69 8.66 8.64
C THR A 124 -6.73 8.01 7.73
N ARG A 125 -7.57 7.13 8.30
CA ARG A 125 -8.66 6.52 7.53
C ARG A 125 -9.82 7.49 7.40
N GLN A 126 -10.33 7.64 6.18
CA GLN A 126 -11.52 8.41 5.86
C GLN A 126 -12.79 7.61 6.16
N ASP A 127 -13.92 8.29 6.23
CA ASP A 127 -15.22 7.67 6.49
C ASP A 127 -15.89 7.17 5.20
N SER A 128 -15.51 7.76 4.07
CA SER A 128 -16.04 7.44 2.74
C SER A 128 -14.90 7.23 1.74
N GLU A 129 -15.10 6.33 0.77
CA GLU A 129 -14.21 6.17 -0.38
C GLU A 129 -14.55 7.14 -1.51
N GLU A 130 -15.70 7.81 -1.44
CA GLU A 130 -16.09 8.83 -2.42
C GLU A 130 -15.42 10.18 -2.13
N GLU A 131 -15.15 10.49 -0.87
CA GLU A 131 -14.51 11.72 -0.44
C GLU A 131 -13.03 11.43 -0.09
N LEU A 132 -12.13 11.76 -1.01
CA LEU A 132 -10.71 11.66 -0.75
C LEU A 132 -10.28 12.79 0.19
N GLY A 133 -9.54 12.42 1.23
CA GLY A 133 -8.98 13.39 2.17
C GLY A 133 -7.87 14.25 1.57
N THR A 134 -7.53 15.33 2.25
CA THR A 134 -6.39 16.18 1.88
C THR A 134 -5.06 15.47 2.16
N PRO A 135 -4.07 15.62 1.28
CA PRO A 135 -2.76 15.03 1.52
C PRO A 135 -2.04 15.70 2.69
N GLY A 136 -1.45 14.89 3.56
CA GLY A 136 -0.55 15.40 4.58
C GLY A 136 0.76 15.97 3.99
N PRO A 137 1.45 16.86 4.70
CA PRO A 137 2.61 17.62 4.18
C PRO A 137 3.82 16.76 3.80
N GLY A 138 3.85 15.50 4.23
CA GLY A 138 4.93 14.55 3.92
C GLY A 138 4.70 13.67 2.71
N ALA A 139 3.50 13.65 2.15
CA ALA A 139 3.12 12.67 1.12
C ALA A 139 3.98 12.77 -0.14
N ALA A 140 4.15 13.97 -0.68
CA ALA A 140 4.90 14.21 -1.92
C ALA A 140 6.42 14.13 -1.76
N VAL A 141 6.93 14.25 -0.54
CA VAL A 141 8.38 14.32 -0.28
C VAL A 141 9.10 13.05 -0.74
N PHE A 142 8.46 11.89 -0.65
CA PHE A 142 9.03 10.62 -1.15
C PHE A 142 9.25 10.68 -2.66
N ALA A 143 8.22 11.07 -3.43
CA ALA A 143 8.30 11.19 -4.88
C ALA A 143 9.34 12.23 -5.32
N ILE A 144 9.30 13.43 -4.73
CA ILE A 144 10.21 14.55 -5.03
C ILE A 144 11.67 14.14 -4.75
N LYS A 145 11.98 13.59 -3.58
CA LYS A 145 13.36 13.26 -3.19
C LYS A 145 13.95 12.10 -3.96
N THR A 146 13.16 11.13 -4.33
CA THR A 146 13.67 9.92 -5.02
C THR A 146 13.55 10.02 -6.53
N GLY A 147 12.57 10.76 -7.06
CA GLY A 147 12.20 10.75 -8.47
C GLY A 147 11.69 9.37 -8.91
N CYS A 148 11.20 8.56 -7.98
CA CYS A 148 10.66 7.25 -8.28
C CYS A 148 9.35 7.34 -9.08
N THR A 149 9.00 6.24 -9.73
CA THR A 149 7.69 6.13 -10.37
C THR A 149 6.58 6.11 -9.31
N VAL A 150 5.57 6.94 -9.48
CA VAL A 150 4.35 6.95 -8.68
C VAL A 150 3.28 6.15 -9.41
N VAL A 151 2.65 5.22 -8.72
CA VAL A 151 1.46 4.50 -9.20
C VAL A 151 0.30 4.84 -8.28
N PRO A 152 -0.71 5.56 -8.75
CA PRO A 152 -1.90 5.84 -7.96
C PRO A 152 -2.73 4.56 -7.83
N VAL A 153 -3.23 4.32 -6.63
CA VAL A 153 -4.00 3.11 -6.28
C VAL A 153 -5.34 3.55 -5.68
N PHE A 154 -6.42 2.96 -6.15
CA PHE A 154 -7.73 3.17 -5.55
C PHE A 154 -8.28 1.86 -4.99
N VAL A 155 -8.62 1.85 -3.70
CA VAL A 155 -9.23 0.70 -3.02
C VAL A 155 -10.70 1.01 -2.78
N SER A 156 -11.58 0.13 -3.28
CA SER A 156 -13.02 0.23 -3.07
C SER A 156 -13.59 -1.00 -2.36
N GLY A 157 -14.66 -0.79 -1.58
CA GLY A 157 -15.39 -1.82 -0.86
C GLY A 157 -14.72 -2.36 0.41
N ALA A 158 -13.51 -1.93 0.75
CA ALA A 158 -12.79 -2.40 1.93
C ALA A 158 -13.49 -1.97 3.23
N SER A 159 -13.99 -0.74 3.31
CA SER A 159 -14.77 -0.22 4.42
C SER A 159 -16.10 -0.96 4.62
N GLY A 160 -16.71 -1.45 3.54
CA GLY A 160 -17.91 -2.29 3.59
C GLY A 160 -17.65 -3.69 4.16
N VAL A 161 -16.44 -4.22 4.02
CA VAL A 161 -16.02 -5.51 4.59
C VAL A 161 -15.57 -5.36 6.04
N LEU A 162 -14.76 -4.33 6.35
CA LEU A 162 -14.31 -4.00 7.71
C LEU A 162 -14.27 -2.48 7.87
N GLY A 163 -15.34 -1.92 8.40
CA GLY A 163 -15.51 -0.48 8.62
C GLY A 163 -15.04 0.00 9.98
N LYS A 164 -15.13 1.30 10.21
CA LYS A 164 -14.86 1.93 11.52
C LYS A 164 -15.93 1.57 12.56
N THR A 165 -17.16 1.37 12.12
CA THR A 165 -18.35 1.22 12.99
C THR A 165 -18.90 -0.20 13.04
N HIS A 166 -18.34 -1.12 12.24
CA HIS A 166 -18.81 -2.51 12.22
C HIS A 166 -17.63 -3.48 12.03
N GLY A 167 -17.82 -4.72 12.48
CA GLY A 167 -16.90 -5.83 12.28
C GLY A 167 -16.90 -6.38 10.83
N LEU A 168 -16.33 -7.57 10.67
CA LEU A 168 -16.24 -8.25 9.37
C LEU A 168 -17.62 -8.57 8.79
N ARG A 169 -17.83 -8.15 7.54
CA ARG A 169 -19.01 -8.44 6.71
C ARG A 169 -18.58 -9.02 5.38
N ARG A 170 -19.49 -9.74 4.72
CA ARG A 170 -19.21 -10.26 3.37
C ARG A 170 -19.24 -9.14 2.35
N GLY A 171 -18.22 -9.08 1.51
CA GLY A 171 -18.13 -8.08 0.46
C GLY A 171 -17.08 -8.35 -0.60
N LYS A 172 -17.04 -7.44 -1.55
CA LYS A 172 -16.06 -7.38 -2.63
C LYS A 172 -15.10 -6.24 -2.31
N ILE A 173 -13.80 -6.50 -2.44
CA ILE A 173 -12.76 -5.47 -2.36
C ILE A 173 -12.08 -5.43 -3.71
N THR A 174 -12.05 -4.27 -4.34
CA THR A 174 -11.36 -4.05 -5.61
C THR A 174 -10.21 -3.08 -5.40
N VAL A 175 -9.04 -3.42 -5.94
CA VAL A 175 -7.88 -2.55 -5.99
C VAL A 175 -7.59 -2.21 -7.44
N ALA A 176 -7.58 -0.94 -7.77
CA ALA A 176 -7.30 -0.43 -9.10
C ALA A 176 -5.95 0.29 -9.11
N PHE A 177 -5.07 -0.06 -10.05
CA PHE A 177 -3.81 0.61 -10.30
C PHE A 177 -3.98 1.55 -11.49
N GLY A 178 -3.73 2.84 -11.30
CA GLY A 178 -3.76 3.85 -12.34
C GLY A 178 -2.46 3.92 -13.12
N GLU A 179 -2.44 4.81 -14.12
CA GLU A 179 -1.26 5.02 -14.95
C GLU A 179 -0.09 5.55 -14.13
N PRO A 180 1.14 5.01 -14.35
CA PRO A 180 2.33 5.44 -13.64
C PRO A 180 2.77 6.83 -14.14
N PHE A 181 3.29 7.65 -13.20
CA PHE A 181 3.86 8.96 -13.51
C PHE A 181 5.02 9.29 -12.58
N THR A 182 5.66 10.43 -12.79
CA THR A 182 6.75 10.94 -11.93
C THR A 182 6.47 12.37 -11.49
N ILE A 183 6.95 12.71 -10.29
CA ILE A 183 6.93 14.09 -9.79
C ILE A 183 8.31 14.70 -9.99
N PRO A 184 8.43 15.87 -10.62
CA PRO A 184 9.70 16.57 -10.75
C PRO A 184 10.35 16.86 -9.40
N ARG A 185 11.66 16.74 -9.30
CA ARG A 185 12.41 17.04 -8.06
C ARG A 185 12.33 18.50 -7.64
N THR A 186 11.95 19.39 -8.55
CA THR A 186 11.76 20.83 -8.36
C THR A 186 10.32 21.20 -8.03
N ALA A 187 9.40 20.21 -7.95
CA ALA A 187 8.00 20.48 -7.70
C ALA A 187 7.79 21.07 -6.29
N ASP A 188 6.85 21.98 -6.17
CA ASP A 188 6.32 22.42 -4.90
C ASP A 188 5.65 21.27 -4.16
N ARG A 189 5.79 21.18 -2.84
CA ARG A 189 5.33 20.04 -2.05
C ARG A 189 3.82 19.96 -1.95
N ASP A 190 3.16 21.09 -1.83
CA ASP A 190 1.71 21.12 -1.65
C ASP A 190 1.04 20.82 -2.98
N VAL A 191 1.50 21.43 -4.07
CA VAL A 191 1.06 21.13 -5.43
C VAL A 191 1.27 19.67 -5.79
N ALA A 192 2.43 19.12 -5.47
CA ALA A 192 2.71 17.71 -5.69
C ALA A 192 1.83 16.79 -4.84
N GLY A 193 1.51 17.19 -3.60
CA GLY A 193 0.57 16.46 -2.74
C GLY A 193 -0.83 16.40 -3.33
N GLU A 194 -1.33 17.52 -3.82
CA GLU A 194 -2.63 17.62 -4.51
C GLU A 194 -2.64 16.76 -5.78
N GLU A 195 -1.56 16.78 -6.57
CA GLU A 195 -1.44 15.94 -7.77
C GLU A 195 -1.47 14.45 -7.44
N LEU A 196 -0.84 14.00 -6.35
CA LEU A 196 -0.93 12.62 -5.89
C LEU A 196 -2.38 12.20 -5.63
N MET A 197 -3.16 13.04 -4.92
CA MET A 197 -4.56 12.74 -4.62
C MET A 197 -5.46 12.86 -5.86
N ALA A 198 -5.20 13.82 -6.73
CA ALA A 198 -5.89 13.95 -8.02
C ALA A 198 -5.66 12.71 -8.90
N ALA A 199 -4.46 12.14 -8.89
CA ALA A 199 -4.16 10.90 -9.61
C ALA A 199 -4.94 9.69 -9.06
N VAL A 200 -5.10 9.60 -7.72
CA VAL A 200 -5.97 8.59 -7.09
C VAL A 200 -7.43 8.77 -7.51
N ALA A 201 -7.92 10.02 -7.54
CA ALA A 201 -9.27 10.33 -8.00
C ALA A 201 -9.48 9.94 -9.48
N ARG A 202 -8.53 10.28 -10.37
CA ARG A 202 -8.56 9.88 -11.79
C ARG A 202 -8.58 8.36 -11.94
N THR A 203 -7.81 7.64 -11.11
CA THR A 203 -7.79 6.16 -11.10
C THR A 203 -9.17 5.61 -10.75
N ARG A 204 -9.83 6.15 -9.73
CA ARG A 204 -11.20 5.79 -9.36
C ARG A 204 -12.16 5.96 -10.54
N GLU A 205 -12.18 7.16 -11.15
CA GLU A 205 -13.10 7.46 -12.24
C GLU A 205 -12.82 6.59 -13.47
N PHE A 206 -11.55 6.39 -13.83
CA PHE A 206 -11.19 5.58 -15.00
C PHE A 206 -11.63 4.13 -14.88
N TRP A 207 -11.51 3.52 -13.68
CA TRP A 207 -11.85 2.11 -13.46
C TRP A 207 -13.29 1.88 -13.01
N ARG A 208 -14.04 2.93 -12.68
CA ARG A 208 -15.44 2.83 -12.27
C ARG A 208 -16.28 2.10 -13.34
N GLY A 209 -16.97 1.03 -12.92
CA GLY A 209 -17.81 0.23 -13.81
C GLY A 209 -17.07 -0.70 -14.78
N LYS A 210 -15.73 -0.67 -14.83
CA LYS A 210 -14.95 -1.57 -15.69
C LYS A 210 -14.78 -2.96 -15.09
N PRO A 211 -14.54 -3.99 -15.93
CA PRO A 211 -14.25 -5.35 -15.45
C PRO A 211 -13.05 -5.40 -14.51
N ALA A 212 -13.13 -6.26 -13.51
CA ALA A 212 -12.03 -6.52 -12.57
C ALA A 212 -11.75 -8.03 -12.52
N GLU A 213 -10.47 -8.39 -12.50
CA GLU A 213 -10.03 -9.78 -12.39
C GLU A 213 -10.12 -10.25 -10.94
N ARG A 214 -10.69 -11.42 -10.71
CA ARG A 214 -10.76 -12.02 -9.38
C ARG A 214 -9.44 -12.69 -9.01
N VAL A 215 -8.88 -12.27 -7.86
CA VAL A 215 -7.67 -12.87 -7.32
C VAL A 215 -8.03 -14.10 -6.48
N GLY A 216 -7.53 -15.26 -6.88
CA GLY A 216 -7.67 -16.52 -6.17
C GLY A 216 -6.49 -16.84 -5.27
N VAL A 217 -6.67 -17.78 -4.35
CA VAL A 217 -5.57 -18.28 -3.46
C VAL A 217 -4.40 -18.85 -4.28
N PHE A 218 -4.69 -19.41 -5.47
CA PHE A 218 -3.73 -20.02 -6.37
C PHE A 218 -3.33 -19.11 -7.54
N SER A 219 -3.74 -17.83 -7.55
CA SER A 219 -3.25 -16.90 -8.57
C SER A 219 -1.72 -16.83 -8.54
N PRO A 220 -1.07 -16.69 -9.71
CA PRO A 220 0.38 -16.56 -9.79
C PRO A 220 0.86 -15.46 -8.83
N MET A 221 1.89 -15.77 -8.08
CA MET A 221 2.53 -14.76 -7.23
C MET A 221 3.64 -14.08 -8.00
N PRO A 222 3.89 -12.80 -7.72
CA PRO A 222 5.03 -12.13 -8.33
C PRO A 222 6.32 -12.89 -7.97
N PRO A 223 7.31 -12.89 -8.86
CA PRO A 223 8.61 -13.45 -8.54
C PRO A 223 9.20 -12.76 -7.31
N PRO A 224 10.08 -13.45 -6.59
CA PRO A 224 10.71 -12.95 -5.37
C PRO A 224 11.56 -11.71 -5.62
#